data_3fb251ea7a84eaabaee6699a98afce01
#
_entry.id   3fb251ea7a84eaabaee6699a98afce01
#
_cell.length_a   1.000
_cell.length_b   1.000
_cell.length_c   1.000
_cell.angle_alpha   90.00
_cell.angle_beta   90.00
_cell.angle_gamma   90.00
#
_symmetry.space_group_name_H-M   'P 1'
#
loop_
_entity.id
_entity.type
_entity.pdbx_description
1 polymer ?
#
loop_
_entity_poly.entity_id
_entity_poly.type
_entity_poly.pdbx_seq_one_letter_code
_entity_poly.pdbx_strand_id
1 'polypeptide(L)'
;MRKAILLLLILRVCLLHAIAQDISFRFSDGIHDNVLKTSMEKRVSYLLTEINRAHTENRELCLNNLFLTQRAAQSLQQLWKNFHFCCNLQQIEEKCLHDVNGYEIRGIAITLTPMGNNYKGDINRELAISFSPDQEITGVHMALASNVFNYIVNRGKDVTDTRRRLEILKFVEDYRSYYDEKNLEALRQVFSDDALIITGKVIMKRAMGDRQARLRSEIVYNKQNKEEYLSSLSRIFANNRFIKVKFDKIRVVRHPAKRNYYGVTLHQNWQSSNYSDDGYVFLLWEFNDDGTPPIIHVRTWQPEMIGNRQIDNDEVFTENDFFIP
;
A
#
# COMPACT_ATOMS: atom_id res chain seq x y z
N MET A 1 -39.70 40.19 18.96
CA MET A 1 -40.12 38.78 18.82
C MET A 1 -39.75 38.19 17.45
N ARG A 2 -40.06 38.78 16.29
CA ARG A 2 -39.71 38.20 14.96
C ARG A 2 -38.22 37.95 14.72
N LYS A 3 -37.31 38.82 15.21
CA LYS A 3 -35.84 38.66 15.07
C LYS A 3 -35.29 37.55 15.95
N ALA A 4 -35.86 37.28 17.12
CA ALA A 4 -35.45 36.20 18.01
C ALA A 4 -35.88 34.81 17.47
N ILE A 5 -37.04 34.73 16.81
CA ILE A 5 -37.52 33.50 16.17
C ILE A 5 -36.68 33.15 14.95
N LEU A 6 -36.24 34.17 14.16
CA LEU A 6 -35.37 33.96 13.02
C LEU A 6 -33.98 33.47 13.44
N LEU A 7 -33.43 33.97 14.55
CA LEU A 7 -32.16 33.56 15.11
C LEU A 7 -32.20 32.08 15.63
N LEU A 8 -33.32 31.71 16.26
CA LEU A 8 -33.57 30.34 16.74
C LEU A 8 -33.77 29.34 15.57
N LEU A 9 -34.35 29.78 14.44
CA LEU A 9 -34.46 28.94 13.24
C LEU A 9 -33.11 28.75 12.53
N ILE A 10 -32.28 29.79 12.47
CA ILE A 10 -30.92 29.72 11.91
C ILE A 10 -30.03 28.83 12.81
N LEU A 11 -30.16 28.91 14.15
CA LEU A 11 -29.44 28.03 15.07
C LEU A 11 -29.87 26.55 14.96
N ARG A 12 -31.13 26.29 14.63
CA ARG A 12 -31.61 24.90 14.38
C ARG A 12 -31.15 24.34 13.01
N VAL A 13 -30.95 25.18 12.01
CA VAL A 13 -30.43 24.73 10.70
C VAL A 13 -28.93 24.46 10.76
N CYS A 14 -28.17 25.15 11.63
CA CYS A 14 -26.74 24.84 11.85
C CYS A 14 -26.49 23.60 12.72
N LEU A 15 -27.53 22.98 13.32
CA LEU A 15 -27.46 21.77 14.11
C LEU A 15 -27.88 20.50 13.32
N LEU A 16 -28.01 20.58 12.00
CA LEU A 16 -27.90 19.41 11.14
C LEU A 16 -26.41 19.05 11.08
N HIS A 17 -25.90 18.53 12.19
CA HIS A 17 -24.71 17.69 12.16
C HIS A 17 -25.02 16.62 11.13
N ALA A 18 -24.20 16.51 10.10
CA ALA A 18 -24.25 15.37 9.19
C ALA A 18 -24.08 14.12 10.07
N ILE A 19 -25.19 13.48 10.41
CA ILE A 19 -25.16 12.20 11.13
C ILE A 19 -24.48 11.28 10.16
N ALA A 20 -23.27 10.87 10.46
CA ALA A 20 -22.58 9.85 9.67
C ALA A 20 -23.50 8.64 9.64
N GLN A 21 -24.01 8.31 8.46
CA GLN A 21 -24.93 7.21 8.29
C GLN A 21 -24.18 5.90 8.47
N ASP A 22 -24.83 4.94 9.14
CA ASP A 22 -24.26 3.62 9.35
C ASP A 22 -24.04 2.92 8.00
N ILE A 23 -22.88 2.32 7.84
CA ILE A 23 -22.53 1.54 6.65
C ILE A 23 -23.09 0.13 6.81
N SER A 24 -23.78 -0.35 5.78
CA SER A 24 -24.23 -1.74 5.66
C SER A 24 -23.33 -2.48 4.66
N PHE A 25 -22.63 -3.49 5.12
CA PHE A 25 -21.83 -4.37 4.28
C PHE A 25 -22.50 -5.75 4.15
N ARG A 26 -22.44 -6.34 2.95
CA ARG A 26 -22.92 -7.70 2.68
C ARG A 26 -21.98 -8.44 1.75
N PHE A 27 -21.89 -9.76 1.92
CA PHE A 27 -21.23 -10.62 0.95
C PHE A 27 -22.18 -11.01 -0.18
N SER A 28 -21.76 -10.74 -1.42
CA SER A 28 -22.46 -11.24 -2.61
C SER A 28 -22.23 -12.73 -2.83
N ASP A 29 -21.02 -13.23 -2.48
CA ASP A 29 -20.59 -14.60 -2.68
C ASP A 29 -19.37 -14.95 -1.79
N GLY A 30 -18.96 -16.22 -1.78
CA GLY A 30 -17.71 -16.68 -1.16
C GLY A 30 -17.82 -17.20 0.26
N ILE A 31 -18.97 -17.09 0.94
CA ILE A 31 -19.21 -17.68 2.26
C ILE A 31 -20.55 -18.43 2.26
N HIS A 32 -20.48 -19.72 2.50
CA HIS A 32 -21.67 -20.59 2.54
C HIS A 32 -22.26 -20.75 3.95
N ASP A 33 -21.44 -20.62 4.99
CA ASP A 33 -21.90 -20.65 6.39
C ASP A 33 -22.57 -19.32 6.75
N ASN A 34 -23.87 -19.35 7.00
CA ASN A 34 -24.66 -18.16 7.30
C ASN A 34 -24.30 -17.50 8.63
N VAL A 35 -23.84 -18.26 9.64
CA VAL A 35 -23.42 -17.71 10.93
C VAL A 35 -22.12 -16.94 10.76
N LEU A 36 -21.15 -17.55 10.09
CA LEU A 36 -19.89 -16.93 9.72
C LEU A 36 -20.11 -15.68 8.88
N LYS A 37 -20.91 -15.80 7.81
CA LYS A 37 -21.28 -14.70 6.92
C LYS A 37 -21.82 -13.50 7.70
N THR A 38 -22.87 -13.71 8.49
CA THR A 38 -23.52 -12.64 9.26
C THR A 38 -22.58 -11.99 10.27
N SER A 39 -21.74 -12.79 10.93
CA SER A 39 -20.75 -12.29 11.89
C SER A 39 -19.73 -11.36 11.23
N MET A 40 -19.15 -11.78 10.10
CA MET A 40 -18.17 -10.99 9.37
C MET A 40 -18.78 -9.73 8.75
N GLU A 41 -19.97 -9.83 8.15
CA GLU A 41 -20.71 -8.67 7.60
C GLU A 41 -20.92 -7.58 8.68
N LYS A 42 -21.28 -8.00 9.88
CA LYS A 42 -21.47 -7.10 11.02
C LYS A 42 -20.19 -6.42 11.45
N ARG A 43 -19.07 -7.16 11.51
CA ARG A 43 -17.75 -6.60 11.88
C ARG A 43 -17.27 -5.58 10.86
N VAL A 44 -17.41 -5.88 9.55
CA VAL A 44 -17.08 -4.94 8.48
C VAL A 44 -17.95 -3.69 8.56
N SER A 45 -19.26 -3.86 8.72
CA SER A 45 -20.20 -2.73 8.83
C SER A 45 -19.82 -1.81 9.99
N TYR A 46 -19.48 -2.35 11.16
CA TYR A 46 -19.05 -1.54 12.30
C TYR A 46 -17.74 -0.81 12.06
N LEU A 47 -16.74 -1.49 11.47
CA LEU A 47 -15.46 -0.87 11.14
C LEU A 47 -15.64 0.30 10.16
N LEU A 48 -16.37 0.08 9.06
CA LEU A 48 -16.58 1.11 8.05
C LEU A 48 -17.45 2.27 8.57
N THR A 49 -18.41 1.98 9.44
CA THR A 49 -19.21 3.00 10.13
C THR A 49 -18.33 3.85 11.04
N GLU A 50 -17.43 3.25 11.82
CA GLU A 50 -16.49 3.99 12.67
C GLU A 50 -15.56 4.88 11.83
N ILE A 51 -15.03 4.36 10.72
CA ILE A 51 -14.20 5.13 9.79
C ILE A 51 -14.96 6.36 9.30
N ASN A 52 -16.21 6.22 8.83
CA ASN A 52 -17.01 7.34 8.35
C ASN A 52 -17.37 8.33 9.45
N ARG A 53 -17.66 7.85 10.67
CA ARG A 53 -17.93 8.74 11.82
C ARG A 53 -16.67 9.53 12.20
N ALA A 54 -15.54 8.87 12.34
CA ALA A 54 -14.28 9.54 12.65
C ALA A 54 -13.89 10.56 11.57
N HIS A 55 -14.12 10.25 10.30
CA HIS A 55 -13.89 11.18 9.19
C HIS A 55 -14.80 12.42 9.29
N THR A 56 -16.11 12.23 9.53
CA THR A 56 -17.09 13.31 9.64
C THR A 56 -16.83 14.20 10.85
N GLU A 57 -16.46 13.59 11.96
CA GLU A 57 -16.15 14.27 13.23
C GLU A 57 -14.73 14.81 13.30
N ASN A 58 -13.89 14.50 12.29
CA ASN A 58 -12.47 14.87 12.20
C ASN A 58 -11.70 14.50 13.48
N ARG A 59 -11.82 13.25 13.90
CA ARG A 59 -11.20 12.69 15.11
C ARG A 59 -10.40 11.42 14.84
N GLU A 60 -9.66 10.97 15.83
CA GLU A 60 -9.01 9.67 15.82
C GLU A 60 -10.03 8.52 15.79
N LEU A 61 -9.61 7.38 15.22
CA LEU A 61 -10.41 6.16 15.18
C LEU A 61 -10.57 5.56 16.57
N CYS A 62 -11.81 5.18 16.93
CA CYS A 62 -12.11 4.42 18.12
C CYS A 62 -12.19 2.91 17.78
N LEU A 63 -11.06 2.21 17.87
CA LEU A 63 -10.93 0.81 17.42
C LEU A 63 -11.25 -0.21 18.53
N ASN A 64 -11.61 0.23 19.71
CA ASN A 64 -11.98 -0.66 20.81
C ASN A 64 -13.24 -1.47 20.42
N ASN A 65 -13.19 -2.77 20.67
CA ASN A 65 -14.32 -3.70 20.41
C ASN A 65 -14.68 -3.93 18.92
N LEU A 66 -13.79 -3.56 17.97
CA LEU A 66 -14.01 -3.81 16.54
C LEU A 66 -13.40 -5.12 16.02
N PHE A 67 -13.03 -6.02 16.93
CA PHE A 67 -12.48 -7.34 16.59
C PHE A 67 -11.24 -7.32 15.70
N LEU A 68 -10.39 -6.28 15.86
CA LEU A 68 -9.09 -6.21 15.22
C LEU A 68 -8.01 -6.84 16.08
N THR A 69 -7.06 -7.50 15.46
CA THR A 69 -5.80 -7.84 16.13
C THR A 69 -5.06 -6.55 16.52
N GLN A 70 -4.21 -6.63 17.54
CA GLN A 70 -3.42 -5.46 17.97
C GLN A 70 -2.60 -4.87 16.81
N ARG A 71 -2.01 -5.73 15.98
CA ARG A 71 -1.24 -5.30 14.79
C ARG A 71 -2.13 -4.57 13.79
N ALA A 72 -3.30 -5.11 13.44
CA ALA A 72 -4.23 -4.47 12.52
C ALA A 72 -4.73 -3.11 13.03
N ALA A 73 -5.02 -3.01 14.32
CA ALA A 73 -5.43 -1.74 14.93
C ALA A 73 -4.31 -0.69 14.86
N GLN A 74 -3.07 -1.06 15.18
CA GLN A 74 -1.92 -0.15 15.11
C GLN A 74 -1.68 0.31 13.66
N SER A 75 -1.69 -0.61 12.69
CA SER A 75 -1.51 -0.34 11.27
C SER A 75 -2.59 0.64 10.77
N LEU A 76 -3.85 0.37 11.05
CA LEU A 76 -4.96 1.24 10.66
C LEU A 76 -4.87 2.63 11.30
N GLN A 77 -4.46 2.74 12.56
CA GLN A 77 -4.22 4.04 13.20
C GLN A 77 -3.07 4.82 12.54
N GLN A 78 -1.98 4.16 12.13
CA GLN A 78 -0.90 4.82 11.41
C GLN A 78 -1.34 5.30 10.02
N LEU A 79 -2.09 4.46 9.30
CA LEU A 79 -2.68 4.84 8.02
C LEU A 79 -3.61 6.06 8.17
N TRP A 80 -4.45 6.06 9.21
CA TRP A 80 -5.37 7.17 9.53
C TRP A 80 -4.64 8.48 9.80
N LYS A 81 -3.53 8.45 10.51
CA LYS A 81 -2.71 9.65 10.79
C LYS A 81 -2.12 10.28 9.52
N ASN A 82 -1.89 9.47 8.48
CA ASN A 82 -1.37 9.96 7.20
C ASN A 82 -2.49 10.43 6.27
N PHE A 83 -3.61 9.71 6.27
CA PHE A 83 -4.76 9.97 5.41
C PHE A 83 -6.03 9.66 6.16
N HIS A 84 -6.88 10.65 6.35
CA HIS A 84 -8.28 10.35 6.65
C HIS A 84 -8.95 9.83 5.37
N PHE A 85 -9.92 8.96 5.50
CA PHE A 85 -10.69 8.44 4.38
C PHE A 85 -12.09 8.05 4.80
N CYS A 86 -13.00 7.96 3.84
CA CYS A 86 -14.36 7.53 4.07
C CYS A 86 -14.88 6.68 2.91
N CYS A 87 -15.87 5.85 3.21
CA CYS A 87 -16.66 5.15 2.20
C CYS A 87 -17.72 6.08 1.63
N ASN A 88 -17.83 6.13 0.30
CA ASN A 88 -18.82 6.96 -0.37
C ASN A 88 -20.21 6.30 -0.46
N LEU A 89 -20.27 4.98 -0.29
CA LEU A 89 -21.48 4.18 -0.37
C LEU A 89 -21.93 3.75 1.02
N GLN A 90 -23.23 3.82 1.28
CA GLN A 90 -23.84 3.34 2.52
C GLN A 90 -24.12 1.83 2.48
N GLN A 91 -24.34 1.29 1.29
CA GLN A 91 -24.53 -0.12 1.06
C GLN A 91 -23.39 -0.61 0.19
N ILE A 92 -22.63 -1.55 0.72
CA ILE A 92 -21.44 -2.13 0.08
C ILE A 92 -21.67 -3.62 -0.04
N GLU A 93 -21.45 -4.15 -1.23
CA GLU A 93 -21.59 -5.56 -1.53
C GLU A 93 -20.34 -6.05 -2.27
N GLU A 94 -19.59 -6.98 -1.64
CA GLU A 94 -18.35 -7.51 -2.18
C GLU A 94 -18.28 -9.02 -2.02
N LYS A 95 -17.39 -9.68 -2.78
CA LYS A 95 -17.12 -11.10 -2.63
C LYS A 95 -16.12 -11.35 -1.52
N CYS A 96 -16.29 -12.49 -0.84
CA CYS A 96 -15.28 -13.01 0.04
C CYS A 96 -14.31 -13.91 -0.73
N LEU A 97 -13.03 -13.61 -0.61
CA LEU A 97 -11.96 -14.46 -1.11
C LEU A 97 -11.45 -15.34 0.04
N HIS A 98 -11.08 -16.58 -0.29
CA HIS A 98 -10.50 -17.51 0.67
C HIS A 98 -9.02 -17.72 0.33
N ASP A 99 -8.18 -17.71 1.35
CA ASP A 99 -6.83 -18.20 1.25
C ASP A 99 -6.53 -19.20 2.39
N VAL A 100 -5.30 -19.72 2.45
CA VAL A 100 -4.89 -20.65 3.52
C VAL A 100 -4.82 -20.00 4.90
N ASN A 101 -4.79 -18.69 4.96
CA ASN A 101 -4.62 -17.91 6.19
C ASN A 101 -5.95 -17.34 6.69
N GLY A 102 -7.04 -17.50 5.94
CA GLY A 102 -8.36 -17.01 6.31
C GLY A 102 -9.16 -16.44 5.16
N TYR A 103 -9.71 -15.23 5.36
CA TYR A 103 -10.62 -14.61 4.41
C TYR A 103 -10.13 -13.21 4.04
N GLU A 104 -10.48 -12.75 2.84
CA GLU A 104 -10.17 -11.41 2.39
C GLU A 104 -11.34 -10.78 1.64
N ILE A 105 -11.60 -9.52 1.90
CA ILE A 105 -12.54 -8.67 1.18
C ILE A 105 -11.72 -7.64 0.41
N ARG A 106 -12.06 -7.40 -0.85
CA ARG A 106 -11.40 -6.40 -1.70
C ARG A 106 -12.43 -5.54 -2.42
N GLY A 107 -12.01 -4.40 -2.95
CA GLY A 107 -12.86 -3.55 -3.78
C GLY A 107 -13.70 -2.54 -3.02
N ILE A 108 -13.55 -2.42 -1.70
CA ILE A 108 -14.30 -1.42 -0.91
C ILE A 108 -13.84 -0.01 -1.31
N ALA A 109 -14.68 0.69 -2.08
CA ALA A 109 -14.37 2.02 -2.58
C ALA A 109 -14.33 3.08 -1.47
N ILE A 110 -13.23 3.82 -1.41
CA ILE A 110 -13.03 4.92 -0.46
C ILE A 110 -12.50 6.18 -1.16
N THR A 111 -12.73 7.32 -0.52
CA THR A 111 -12.12 8.60 -0.89
C THR A 111 -11.18 9.06 0.21
N LEU A 112 -9.95 9.42 -0.18
CA LEU A 112 -8.92 9.93 0.72
C LEU A 112 -9.11 11.43 0.96
N THR A 113 -8.83 11.84 2.18
CA THR A 113 -8.63 13.24 2.56
C THR A 113 -7.18 13.38 3.03
N PRO A 114 -6.26 13.82 2.14
CA PRO A 114 -4.83 13.90 2.48
C PRO A 114 -4.58 14.92 3.58
N MET A 115 -3.65 14.61 4.49
CA MET A 115 -3.22 15.50 5.57
C MET A 115 -2.23 16.57 5.07
N GLY A 116 -2.62 17.34 4.07
CA GLY A 116 -1.81 18.44 3.52
C GLY A 116 -2.22 18.83 2.10
N ASN A 117 -1.92 20.07 1.73
CA ASN A 117 -2.38 20.68 0.47
C ASN A 117 -1.55 20.27 -0.76
N ASN A 118 -0.50 19.47 -0.59
CA ASN A 118 0.44 19.13 -1.67
C ASN A 118 0.21 17.74 -2.29
N TYR A 119 -0.85 17.05 -1.89
CA TYR A 119 -1.17 15.76 -2.48
C TYR A 119 -1.72 15.95 -3.89
N LYS A 120 -1.05 15.36 -4.89
CA LYS A 120 -1.43 15.42 -6.32
C LYS A 120 -1.92 14.08 -6.86
N GLY A 121 -1.96 13.04 -6.01
CA GLY A 121 -2.38 11.71 -6.42
C GLY A 121 -3.90 11.57 -6.52
N ASP A 122 -4.34 10.43 -7.05
CA ASP A 122 -5.74 10.05 -7.07
C ASP A 122 -6.24 9.82 -5.63
N ILE A 123 -7.36 10.46 -5.31
CA ILE A 123 -8.01 10.33 -3.99
C ILE A 123 -8.94 9.12 -3.91
N ASN A 124 -9.39 8.58 -5.05
CA ASN A 124 -10.23 7.39 -5.06
C ASN A 124 -9.37 6.14 -4.95
N ARG A 125 -9.65 5.31 -3.98
CA ARG A 125 -8.90 4.08 -3.65
C ARG A 125 -9.86 2.96 -3.30
N GLU A 126 -9.30 1.77 -3.16
CA GLU A 126 -9.98 0.59 -2.65
C GLU A 126 -9.30 0.13 -1.36
N LEU A 127 -10.11 -0.31 -0.39
CA LEU A 127 -9.61 -1.02 0.79
C LEU A 127 -9.70 -2.53 0.57
N ALA A 128 -8.73 -3.23 1.17
CA ALA A 128 -8.81 -4.65 1.45
C ALA A 128 -8.87 -4.87 2.97
N ILE A 129 -9.67 -5.84 3.39
CA ILE A 129 -9.82 -6.25 4.78
C ILE A 129 -9.55 -7.75 4.86
N SER A 130 -8.53 -8.14 5.64
CA SER A 130 -8.15 -9.52 5.85
C SER A 130 -8.65 -10.02 7.20
N PHE A 131 -9.02 -11.30 7.26
CA PHE A 131 -9.51 -11.97 8.46
C PHE A 131 -8.75 -13.27 8.72
N SER A 132 -8.52 -13.58 9.98
CA SER A 132 -8.13 -14.92 10.39
C SER A 132 -9.26 -15.93 10.20
N PRO A 133 -8.97 -17.25 10.26
CA PRO A 133 -10.01 -18.27 10.31
C PRO A 133 -11.00 -18.07 11.47
N ASP A 134 -10.56 -17.47 12.59
CA ASP A 134 -11.38 -17.14 13.76
C ASP A 134 -12.12 -15.80 13.61
N GLN A 135 -12.16 -15.24 12.41
CA GLN A 135 -12.89 -14.03 12.08
C GLN A 135 -12.34 -12.73 12.73
N GLU A 136 -11.15 -12.72 13.31
CA GLU A 136 -10.52 -11.47 13.70
C GLU A 136 -10.01 -10.71 12.47
N ILE A 137 -10.17 -9.41 12.45
CA ILE A 137 -9.61 -8.56 11.39
C ILE A 137 -8.10 -8.48 11.61
N THR A 138 -7.34 -9.09 10.70
CA THR A 138 -5.86 -9.16 10.75
C THR A 138 -5.17 -8.06 9.97
N GLY A 139 -5.90 -7.39 9.05
CA GLY A 139 -5.37 -6.29 8.26
C GLY A 139 -6.45 -5.43 7.65
N VAL A 140 -6.18 -4.13 7.56
CA VAL A 140 -6.98 -3.14 6.81
C VAL A 140 -5.98 -2.26 6.09
N HIS A 141 -5.93 -2.36 4.78
CA HIS A 141 -4.94 -1.65 3.96
C HIS A 141 -5.54 -1.16 2.63
N MET A 142 -4.87 -0.21 2.00
CA MET A 142 -5.25 0.21 0.65
C MET A 142 -4.83 -0.87 -0.34
N ALA A 143 -5.80 -1.38 -1.12
CA ALA A 143 -5.55 -2.42 -2.11
C ALA A 143 -4.79 -1.90 -3.34
N LEU A 144 -4.15 -2.79 -4.08
CA LEU A 144 -3.88 -2.56 -5.50
C LEU A 144 -5.21 -2.40 -6.23
N ALA A 145 -5.25 -1.53 -7.22
CA ALA A 145 -6.47 -1.39 -8.03
C ALA A 145 -6.92 -2.75 -8.58
N SER A 146 -8.20 -3.05 -8.47
CA SER A 146 -8.75 -4.37 -8.80
C SER A 146 -8.43 -4.82 -10.23
N ASN A 147 -8.36 -3.89 -11.18
CA ASN A 147 -7.95 -4.20 -12.56
C ASN A 147 -6.49 -4.68 -12.65
N VAL A 148 -5.58 -4.09 -11.88
CA VAL A 148 -4.15 -4.48 -11.82
C VAL A 148 -4.02 -5.84 -11.16
N PHE A 149 -4.69 -6.03 -10.03
CA PHE A 149 -4.71 -7.30 -9.30
C PHE A 149 -5.22 -8.44 -10.19
N ASN A 150 -6.40 -8.28 -10.79
CA ASN A 150 -7.01 -9.29 -11.65
C ASN A 150 -6.18 -9.57 -12.90
N TYR A 151 -5.53 -8.56 -13.48
CA TYR A 151 -4.65 -8.76 -14.63
C TYR A 151 -3.49 -9.70 -14.29
N ILE A 152 -2.83 -9.48 -13.15
CA ILE A 152 -1.67 -10.31 -12.75
C ILE A 152 -2.10 -11.72 -12.38
N VAL A 153 -3.22 -11.87 -11.65
CA VAL A 153 -3.74 -13.19 -11.26
C VAL A 153 -4.12 -14.02 -12.48
N ASN A 154 -4.79 -13.41 -13.47
CA ASN A 154 -5.34 -14.15 -14.61
C ASN A 154 -4.35 -14.31 -15.78
N ARG A 155 -3.36 -13.44 -15.93
CA ARG A 155 -2.49 -13.38 -17.09
C ARG A 155 -0.99 -13.56 -16.81
N GLY A 156 -0.59 -13.81 -15.58
CA GLY A 156 0.81 -14.06 -15.22
C GLY A 156 1.34 -15.31 -15.92
N LYS A 157 2.16 -15.13 -16.97
CA LYS A 157 2.72 -16.25 -17.75
C LYS A 157 3.98 -16.84 -17.13
N ASP A 158 4.74 -16.03 -16.42
CA ASP A 158 6.07 -16.38 -15.90
C ASP A 158 6.00 -17.16 -14.57
N VAL A 159 4.86 -17.07 -13.86
CA VAL A 159 4.57 -17.89 -12.68
C VAL A 159 3.25 -18.61 -12.91
N THR A 160 3.29 -19.89 -13.20
CA THR A 160 2.11 -20.70 -13.56
C THR A 160 1.23 -21.05 -12.36
N ASP A 161 1.79 -21.07 -11.14
CA ASP A 161 1.07 -21.35 -9.92
C ASP A 161 0.26 -20.12 -9.47
N THR A 162 -1.06 -20.20 -9.58
CA THR A 162 -2.00 -19.14 -9.20
C THR A 162 -1.91 -18.81 -7.71
N ARG A 163 -1.74 -19.81 -6.83
CA ARG A 163 -1.59 -19.62 -5.40
C ARG A 163 -0.35 -18.76 -5.09
N ARG A 164 0.79 -19.12 -5.71
CA ARG A 164 2.03 -18.38 -5.53
C ARG A 164 1.92 -16.93 -6.06
N ARG A 165 1.21 -16.72 -7.17
CA ARG A 165 0.94 -15.35 -7.66
C ARG A 165 0.14 -14.52 -6.65
N LEU A 166 -0.90 -15.10 -6.06
CA LEU A 166 -1.71 -14.42 -5.03
C LEU A 166 -0.86 -14.08 -3.79
N GLU A 167 -0.04 -15.00 -3.31
CA GLU A 167 0.88 -14.76 -2.20
C GLU A 167 1.83 -13.60 -2.50
N ILE A 168 2.48 -13.61 -3.67
CA ILE A 168 3.40 -12.54 -4.08
C ILE A 168 2.69 -11.20 -4.15
N LEU A 169 1.49 -11.13 -4.74
CA LEU A 169 0.73 -9.88 -4.82
C LEU A 169 0.35 -9.35 -3.44
N LYS A 170 -0.07 -10.22 -2.52
CA LYS A 170 -0.36 -9.84 -1.15
C LYS A 170 0.87 -9.24 -0.46
N PHE A 171 2.04 -9.87 -0.62
CA PHE A 171 3.28 -9.32 -0.07
C PHE A 171 3.69 -7.98 -0.69
N VAL A 172 3.46 -7.79 -1.98
CA VAL A 172 3.70 -6.49 -2.64
C VAL A 172 2.76 -5.41 -2.07
N GLU A 173 1.50 -5.76 -1.79
CA GLU A 173 0.55 -4.84 -1.15
C GLU A 173 0.94 -4.50 0.28
N ASP A 174 1.28 -5.51 1.08
CA ASP A 174 1.73 -5.33 2.46
C ASP A 174 3.01 -4.47 2.49
N TYR A 175 3.99 -4.79 1.65
CA TYR A 175 5.23 -4.02 1.53
C TYR A 175 4.97 -2.56 1.19
N ARG A 176 4.08 -2.27 0.23
CA ARG A 176 3.66 -0.90 -0.07
C ARG A 176 3.00 -0.23 1.13
N SER A 177 2.08 -0.94 1.80
CA SER A 177 1.33 -0.41 2.95
C SER A 177 2.25 0.00 4.09
N TYR A 178 3.36 -0.71 4.31
CA TYR A 178 4.34 -0.35 5.34
C TYR A 178 4.97 1.05 5.12
N TYR A 179 5.09 1.50 3.87
CA TYR A 179 5.51 2.88 3.60
C TYR A 179 4.38 3.88 3.84
N ASP A 180 3.17 3.57 3.36
CA ASP A 180 1.99 4.42 3.57
C ASP A 180 1.69 4.61 5.06
N GLU A 181 1.93 3.58 5.87
CA GLU A 181 1.76 3.55 7.33
C GLU A 181 3.00 4.08 8.09
N LYS A 182 4.11 4.30 7.41
CA LYS A 182 5.43 4.61 8.01
C LYS A 182 5.86 3.54 9.02
N ASN A 183 5.53 2.29 8.76
CA ASN A 183 5.77 1.15 9.65
C ASN A 183 7.18 0.60 9.47
N LEU A 184 8.14 1.24 10.16
CA LEU A 184 9.55 0.88 10.08
C LEU A 184 9.83 -0.53 10.61
N GLU A 185 9.08 -0.96 11.62
CA GLU A 185 9.25 -2.29 12.21
C GLU A 185 8.81 -3.40 11.24
N ALA A 186 7.69 -3.23 10.54
CA ALA A 186 7.28 -4.16 9.51
C ALA A 186 8.29 -4.21 8.35
N LEU A 187 8.83 -3.05 7.93
CA LEU A 187 9.90 -3.00 6.93
C LEU A 187 11.17 -3.70 7.41
N ARG A 188 11.52 -3.60 8.69
CA ARG A 188 12.65 -4.34 9.27
C ARG A 188 12.48 -5.85 9.15
N GLN A 189 11.28 -6.34 9.36
CA GLN A 189 10.97 -7.78 9.35
C GLN A 189 10.97 -8.39 7.94
N VAL A 190 10.65 -7.62 6.89
CA VAL A 190 10.60 -8.15 5.52
C VAL A 190 11.95 -8.16 4.81
N PHE A 191 12.97 -7.46 5.31
CA PHE A 191 14.31 -7.51 4.73
C PHE A 191 15.17 -8.56 5.41
N SER A 192 15.92 -9.33 4.62
CA SER A 192 17.00 -10.18 5.12
C SER A 192 18.05 -9.34 5.87
N ASP A 193 18.74 -9.94 6.84
CA ASP A 193 19.79 -9.23 7.60
C ASP A 193 20.97 -8.82 6.71
N ASP A 194 21.21 -9.59 5.66
CA ASP A 194 22.23 -9.34 4.63
C ASP A 194 21.67 -8.68 3.36
N ALA A 195 20.46 -8.12 3.41
CA ALA A 195 19.80 -7.52 2.26
C ALA A 195 20.65 -6.44 1.58
N LEU A 196 20.77 -6.54 0.27
CA LEU A 196 21.40 -5.55 -0.60
C LEU A 196 20.34 -4.54 -1.06
N ILE A 197 20.54 -3.28 -0.68
CA ILE A 197 19.67 -2.19 -1.13
C ILE A 197 20.46 -1.24 -2.05
N ILE A 198 19.95 -1.01 -3.24
CA ILE A 198 20.56 -0.14 -4.25
C ILE A 198 19.58 0.98 -4.59
N THR A 199 20.04 2.22 -4.48
CA THR A 199 19.24 3.40 -4.85
C THR A 199 19.97 4.23 -5.89
N GLY A 200 19.32 4.47 -7.03
CA GLY A 200 19.85 5.31 -8.10
C GLY A 200 19.56 6.80 -7.84
N LYS A 201 20.51 7.65 -8.16
CA LYS A 201 20.36 9.10 -8.16
C LYS A 201 20.86 9.69 -9.45
N VAL A 202 20.05 10.51 -10.11
CA VAL A 202 20.51 11.25 -11.29
C VAL A 202 21.43 12.38 -10.86
N ILE A 203 22.61 12.42 -11.45
CA ILE A 203 23.57 13.52 -11.29
C ILE A 203 23.91 14.14 -12.64
N MET A 204 24.29 15.40 -12.61
CA MET A 204 24.79 16.13 -13.78
C MET A 204 26.33 16.11 -13.76
N LYS A 205 26.92 15.44 -14.74
CA LYS A 205 28.40 15.45 -14.94
C LYS A 205 28.78 16.27 -16.14
N ARG A 206 29.94 16.93 -16.06
CA ARG A 206 30.59 17.56 -17.22
C ARG A 206 31.28 16.47 -18.03
N ALA A 207 31.04 16.44 -19.35
CA ALA A 207 31.80 15.57 -20.23
C ALA A 207 33.28 15.99 -20.21
N MET A 208 34.18 15.04 -19.88
CA MET A 208 35.62 15.30 -19.95
C MET A 208 36.04 15.53 -21.40
N GLY A 209 36.76 16.60 -21.66
CA GLY A 209 37.43 16.85 -22.96
C GLY A 209 36.70 17.78 -23.93
N ASP A 210 35.49 18.24 -23.63
CA ASP A 210 34.77 19.18 -24.50
C ASP A 210 34.93 20.62 -23.99
N ARG A 211 35.52 21.53 -24.83
CA ARG A 211 35.64 22.95 -24.50
C ARG A 211 34.28 23.66 -24.36
N GLN A 212 33.23 23.07 -24.92
CA GLN A 212 31.82 23.44 -24.70
C GLN A 212 31.15 22.39 -23.79
N ALA A 213 31.50 22.42 -22.51
CA ALA A 213 31.10 21.44 -21.51
C ALA A 213 29.57 21.18 -21.50
N ARG A 214 29.08 20.23 -22.29
CA ARG A 214 27.71 19.73 -22.22
C ARG A 214 27.56 18.95 -20.94
N LEU A 215 26.59 19.34 -20.11
CA LEU A 215 26.19 18.58 -18.94
C LEU A 215 25.47 17.31 -19.41
N ARG A 216 25.92 16.14 -18.95
CA ARG A 216 25.28 14.86 -19.16
C ARG A 216 24.65 14.38 -17.85
N SER A 217 23.41 13.94 -17.94
CA SER A 217 22.75 13.23 -16.82
C SER A 217 23.21 11.78 -16.81
N GLU A 218 23.59 11.26 -15.65
CA GLU A 218 23.86 9.84 -15.45
C GLU A 218 23.27 9.38 -14.10
N ILE A 219 23.00 8.08 -13.97
CA ILE A 219 22.59 7.48 -12.69
C ILE A 219 23.84 7.06 -11.92
N VAL A 220 23.92 7.49 -10.67
CA VAL A 220 24.88 6.96 -9.69
C VAL A 220 24.13 6.11 -8.69
N TYR A 221 24.61 4.89 -8.50
CA TYR A 221 24.01 3.92 -7.59
C TYR A 221 24.69 3.96 -6.22
N ASN A 222 23.91 4.13 -5.18
CA ASN A 222 24.33 4.01 -3.80
C ASN A 222 23.91 2.63 -3.28
N LYS A 223 24.87 1.85 -2.75
CA LYS A 223 24.64 0.55 -2.13
C LYS A 223 24.59 0.75 -0.63
N GLN A 224 23.60 0.15 -0.01
CA GLN A 224 23.33 0.23 1.43
C GLN A 224 22.99 -1.16 1.96
N ASN A 225 23.29 -1.41 3.22
CA ASN A 225 22.74 -2.54 3.95
C ASN A 225 21.37 -2.18 4.54
N LYS A 226 20.71 -3.19 5.16
CA LYS A 226 19.41 -3.06 5.81
C LYS A 226 19.35 -1.90 6.82
N GLU A 227 20.33 -1.83 7.74
CA GLU A 227 20.32 -0.83 8.83
C GLU A 227 20.52 0.60 8.32
N GLU A 228 21.40 0.81 7.36
CA GLU A 228 21.62 2.11 6.72
C GLU A 228 20.35 2.59 6.00
N TYR A 229 19.68 1.68 5.30
CA TYR A 229 18.44 1.98 4.61
C TYR A 229 17.30 2.33 5.58
N LEU A 230 17.09 1.52 6.62
CA LEU A 230 16.05 1.75 7.63
C LEU A 230 16.31 3.04 8.44
N SER A 231 17.58 3.35 8.75
CA SER A 231 17.96 4.62 9.36
C SER A 231 17.60 5.82 8.47
N SER A 232 17.82 5.70 7.16
CA SER A 232 17.44 6.73 6.20
C SER A 232 15.93 6.89 6.09
N LEU A 233 15.18 5.77 6.04
CA LEU A 233 13.71 5.77 6.05
C LEU A 233 13.13 6.39 7.33
N SER A 234 13.71 6.09 8.50
CA SER A 234 13.28 6.68 9.77
C SER A 234 13.27 8.21 9.71
N ARG A 235 14.33 8.80 9.15
CA ARG A 235 14.42 10.26 8.94
C ARG A 235 13.39 10.76 7.94
N ILE A 236 13.17 10.03 6.84
CA ILE A 236 12.16 10.38 5.83
C ILE A 236 10.77 10.34 6.47
N PHE A 237 10.45 9.31 7.23
CA PHE A 237 9.16 9.15 7.90
C PHE A 237 8.89 10.27 8.92
N ALA A 238 9.90 10.65 9.71
CA ALA A 238 9.79 11.74 10.68
C ALA A 238 9.57 13.11 10.04
N ASN A 239 10.20 13.36 8.87
CA ASN A 239 10.18 14.66 8.21
C ASN A 239 9.00 14.85 7.25
N ASN A 240 8.16 13.84 7.05
CA ASN A 240 7.02 13.93 6.17
C ASN A 240 5.70 13.75 6.94
N ARG A 241 4.71 14.60 6.66
CA ARG A 241 3.36 14.46 7.25
C ARG A 241 2.66 13.24 6.70
N PHE A 242 2.73 13.03 5.41
CA PHE A 242 2.22 11.85 4.73
C PHE A 242 3.26 11.27 3.78
N ILE A 243 3.14 9.99 3.51
CA ILE A 243 3.82 9.26 2.43
C ILE A 243 2.75 8.44 1.74
N LYS A 244 2.73 8.50 0.42
CA LYS A 244 1.86 7.69 -0.43
C LYS A 244 2.68 7.02 -1.50
N VAL A 245 2.60 5.71 -1.54
CA VAL A 245 3.27 4.89 -2.55
C VAL A 245 2.21 4.23 -3.42
N LYS A 246 2.38 4.33 -4.72
CA LYS A 246 1.58 3.60 -5.70
C LYS A 246 2.50 2.66 -6.48
N PHE A 247 2.07 1.42 -6.63
CA PHE A 247 2.72 0.43 -7.48
C PHE A 247 1.84 0.15 -8.69
N ASP A 248 2.44 0.16 -9.87
CA ASP A 248 1.82 -0.30 -11.10
C ASP A 248 2.86 -1.01 -11.99
N LYS A 249 2.46 -1.47 -13.20
CA LYS A 249 3.30 -2.23 -14.13
C LYS A 249 4.05 -3.39 -13.46
N ILE A 250 3.36 -4.11 -12.58
CA ILE A 250 3.97 -5.18 -11.78
C ILE A 250 4.23 -6.39 -12.67
N ARG A 251 5.49 -6.86 -12.70
CA ARG A 251 5.92 -8.10 -13.35
C ARG A 251 6.54 -9.02 -12.31
N VAL A 252 6.14 -10.28 -12.33
CA VAL A 252 6.66 -11.32 -11.43
C VAL A 252 7.32 -12.40 -12.27
N VAL A 253 8.57 -12.72 -11.95
CA VAL A 253 9.34 -13.75 -12.64
C VAL A 253 9.95 -14.70 -11.61
N ARG A 254 9.91 -15.99 -11.87
CA ARG A 254 10.60 -16.97 -11.04
C ARG A 254 12.09 -16.97 -11.36
N HIS A 255 12.94 -16.97 -10.33
CA HIS A 255 14.39 -17.04 -10.51
C HIS A 255 14.80 -18.36 -11.20
N PRO A 256 15.60 -18.30 -12.29
CA PRO A 256 15.88 -19.49 -13.11
C PRO A 256 16.66 -20.58 -12.36
N ALA A 257 17.54 -20.21 -11.44
CA ALA A 257 18.41 -21.15 -10.71
C ALA A 257 17.90 -21.51 -9.30
N LYS A 258 17.05 -20.72 -8.67
CA LYS A 258 16.60 -20.92 -7.29
C LYS A 258 15.08 -21.05 -7.21
N ARG A 259 14.62 -22.20 -6.75
CA ARG A 259 13.21 -22.60 -6.84
C ARG A 259 12.24 -21.70 -6.07
N ASN A 260 12.65 -21.18 -4.92
CA ASN A 260 11.82 -20.39 -4.02
C ASN A 260 12.02 -18.87 -4.17
N TYR A 261 12.86 -18.45 -5.13
CA TYR A 261 13.16 -17.04 -5.35
C TYR A 261 12.35 -16.48 -6.51
N TYR A 262 11.82 -15.28 -6.32
CA TYR A 262 11.03 -14.56 -7.31
C TYR A 262 11.51 -13.11 -7.43
N GLY A 263 11.74 -12.68 -8.66
CA GLY A 263 11.96 -11.30 -9.01
C GLY A 263 10.63 -10.59 -9.22
N VAL A 264 10.44 -9.46 -8.57
CA VAL A 264 9.29 -8.57 -8.77
C VAL A 264 9.79 -7.22 -9.22
N THR A 265 9.53 -6.88 -10.47
CA THR A 265 9.76 -5.54 -11.02
C THR A 265 8.45 -4.78 -11.03
N LEU A 266 8.46 -3.56 -10.55
CA LEU A 266 7.29 -2.70 -10.51
C LEU A 266 7.67 -1.24 -10.74
N HIS A 267 6.75 -0.47 -11.29
CA HIS A 267 6.88 0.97 -11.34
C HIS A 267 6.31 1.56 -10.06
N GLN A 268 7.09 2.41 -9.39
CA GLN A 268 6.75 3.08 -8.15
C GLN A 268 6.55 4.57 -8.42
N ASN A 269 5.39 5.10 -8.05
CA ASN A 269 5.19 6.51 -7.84
C ASN A 269 5.24 6.78 -6.32
N TRP A 270 6.17 7.62 -5.90
CA TRP A 270 6.32 8.07 -4.52
C TRP A 270 5.85 9.51 -4.39
N GLN A 271 4.97 9.76 -3.45
CA GLN A 271 4.55 11.10 -3.06
C GLN A 271 4.65 11.28 -1.56
N SER A 272 5.24 12.38 -1.15
CA SER A 272 5.28 12.79 0.25
C SER A 272 5.03 14.29 0.38
N SER A 273 4.96 14.79 1.62
CA SER A 273 4.71 16.22 1.85
C SER A 273 5.82 17.13 1.29
N ASN A 274 7.03 16.59 1.08
CA ASN A 274 8.20 17.39 0.69
C ASN A 274 8.84 16.92 -0.63
N TYR A 275 8.45 15.76 -1.17
CA TYR A 275 9.14 15.15 -2.31
C TYR A 275 8.21 14.22 -3.09
N SER A 276 8.42 14.14 -4.38
CA SER A 276 7.79 13.14 -5.26
C SER A 276 8.79 12.63 -6.28
N ASP A 277 8.72 11.36 -6.62
CA ASP A 277 9.45 10.74 -7.71
C ASP A 277 8.69 9.58 -8.35
N ASP A 278 9.16 9.24 -9.57
CA ASP A 278 8.71 8.09 -10.34
C ASP A 278 9.93 7.25 -10.73
N GLY A 279 9.80 5.95 -10.59
CA GLY A 279 10.91 5.05 -10.91
C GLY A 279 10.54 3.58 -10.84
N TYR A 280 11.52 2.74 -11.10
CA TYR A 280 11.37 1.30 -11.07
C TYR A 280 11.99 0.73 -9.79
N VAL A 281 11.26 -0.17 -9.17
CA VAL A 281 11.74 -1.00 -8.05
C VAL A 281 11.86 -2.43 -8.55
N PHE A 282 12.98 -3.05 -8.26
CA PHE A 282 13.13 -4.49 -8.35
C PHE A 282 13.30 -5.06 -6.94
N LEU A 283 12.58 -6.14 -6.66
CA LEU A 283 12.63 -6.88 -5.40
C LEU A 283 12.94 -8.34 -5.70
N LEU A 284 13.96 -8.88 -5.03
CA LEU A 284 14.24 -10.30 -5.04
C LEU A 284 13.76 -10.91 -3.74
N TRP A 285 12.73 -11.74 -3.84
CA TRP A 285 12.05 -12.35 -2.72
C TRP A 285 12.38 -13.83 -2.61
N GLU A 286 12.50 -14.31 -1.38
CA GLU A 286 12.48 -15.75 -1.05
C GLU A 286 11.14 -16.09 -0.40
N PHE A 287 10.49 -17.13 -0.93
CA PHE A 287 9.24 -17.70 -0.40
C PHE A 287 9.49 -19.12 0.06
N ASN A 288 9.45 -19.35 1.35
CA ASN A 288 9.63 -20.66 1.93
C ASN A 288 8.32 -21.48 1.90
N ASP A 289 8.44 -22.79 1.70
CA ASP A 289 7.28 -23.70 1.68
C ASP A 289 6.82 -24.11 3.09
N ASP A 290 7.58 -23.75 4.13
CA ASP A 290 7.33 -24.05 5.55
C ASP A 290 6.36 -23.06 6.24
N GLY A 291 5.85 -22.07 5.50
CA GLY A 291 4.94 -21.04 6.02
C GLY A 291 5.65 -19.89 6.75
N THR A 292 6.97 -19.83 6.73
CA THR A 292 7.69 -18.63 7.22
C THR A 292 7.39 -17.42 6.32
N PRO A 293 7.34 -16.20 6.90
CA PRO A 293 7.12 -15.00 6.09
C PRO A 293 8.20 -14.84 5.01
N PRO A 294 7.83 -14.39 3.81
CA PRO A 294 8.79 -14.13 2.75
C PRO A 294 9.77 -13.03 3.11
N ILE A 295 10.99 -13.12 2.58
CA ILE A 295 12.10 -12.22 2.89
C ILE A 295 12.65 -11.60 1.61
N ILE A 296 12.94 -10.29 1.64
CA ILE A 296 13.58 -9.54 0.56
C ILE A 296 15.09 -9.59 0.73
N HIS A 297 15.80 -10.17 -0.23
CA HIS A 297 17.27 -10.20 -0.27
C HIS A 297 17.87 -9.03 -1.06
N VAL A 298 17.17 -8.58 -2.10
CA VAL A 298 17.62 -7.42 -2.90
C VAL A 298 16.45 -6.47 -3.09
N ARG A 299 16.72 -5.19 -2.90
CA ARG A 299 15.84 -4.09 -3.30
C ARG A 299 16.63 -3.09 -4.11
N THR A 300 16.17 -2.78 -5.33
CA THR A 300 16.71 -1.66 -6.08
C THR A 300 15.67 -0.57 -6.28
N TRP A 301 16.13 0.62 -6.55
CA TRP A 301 15.33 1.72 -7.07
C TRP A 301 16.12 2.48 -8.14
N GLN A 302 15.48 2.73 -9.28
CA GLN A 302 16.03 3.46 -10.40
C GLN A 302 15.03 4.54 -10.83
N PRO A 303 15.49 5.79 -11.09
CA PRO A 303 14.61 6.84 -11.60
C PRO A 303 14.11 6.48 -13.00
N GLU A 304 12.84 6.79 -13.29
CA GLU A 304 12.26 6.58 -14.62
C GLU A 304 12.91 7.47 -15.69
N MET A 305 13.36 8.67 -15.29
CA MET A 305 13.93 9.67 -16.19
C MET A 305 15.40 9.93 -15.88
N ILE A 306 16.24 9.93 -16.92
CA ILE A 306 17.67 10.33 -16.87
C ILE A 306 17.80 11.61 -17.68
N GLY A 307 17.67 12.76 -17.03
CA GLY A 307 17.53 14.03 -17.73
C GLY A 307 16.22 14.06 -18.54
N ASN A 308 16.34 14.12 -19.86
CA ASN A 308 15.19 14.13 -20.78
C ASN A 308 14.91 12.75 -21.41
N ARG A 309 15.65 11.71 -21.03
CA ARG A 309 15.48 10.34 -21.56
C ARG A 309 14.79 9.46 -20.50
N GLN A 310 13.80 8.71 -20.92
CA GLN A 310 13.25 7.63 -20.12
C GLN A 310 14.23 6.45 -20.12
N ILE A 311 14.34 5.75 -18.99
CA ILE A 311 15.12 4.51 -18.87
C ILE A 311 14.47 3.42 -19.72
N ASP A 312 15.26 2.67 -20.47
CA ASP A 312 14.77 1.57 -21.28
C ASP A 312 14.49 0.31 -20.41
N ASN A 313 13.61 -0.56 -20.86
CA ASN A 313 13.21 -1.77 -20.10
C ASN A 313 14.38 -2.72 -19.82
N ASP A 314 15.38 -2.76 -20.69
CA ASP A 314 16.61 -3.57 -20.55
C ASP A 314 17.65 -2.95 -19.60
N GLU A 315 17.47 -1.68 -19.23
CA GLU A 315 18.27 -0.99 -18.20
C GLU A 315 17.68 -1.17 -16.78
N VAL A 316 16.43 -1.64 -16.66
CA VAL A 316 15.80 -1.88 -15.37
C VAL A 316 16.32 -3.17 -14.76
N PHE A 317 16.74 -3.13 -13.50
CA PHE A 317 17.22 -4.31 -12.78
C PHE A 317 16.21 -5.46 -12.80
N THR A 318 16.74 -6.67 -12.97
CA THR A 318 16.00 -7.93 -13.01
C THR A 318 16.67 -8.98 -12.12
N GLU A 319 16.07 -10.16 -12.02
CA GLU A 319 16.64 -11.30 -11.29
C GLU A 319 18.00 -11.78 -11.84
N ASN A 320 18.31 -11.46 -13.12
CA ASN A 320 19.55 -11.87 -13.77
C ASN A 320 20.75 -10.99 -13.38
N ASP A 321 20.50 -9.83 -12.77
CA ASP A 321 21.56 -8.89 -12.35
C ASP A 321 22.17 -9.25 -11.00
N PHE A 322 21.61 -10.25 -10.31
CA PHE A 322 22.00 -10.62 -8.95
C PHE A 322 22.35 -12.10 -8.83
N PHE A 323 23.57 -12.35 -8.35
CA PHE A 323 23.99 -13.70 -8.00
C PHE A 323 23.53 -14.03 -6.58
N ILE A 324 22.81 -15.17 -6.44
CA ILE A 324 22.42 -15.73 -5.15
C ILE A 324 23.29 -16.94 -4.91
N PRO A 325 24.15 -16.94 -3.88
CA PRO A 325 25.08 -18.05 -3.59
C PRO A 325 24.38 -19.39 -3.26
#